data_f28da7d284996d77132a271f27ec4838
#
_entry.id   f28da7d284996d77132a271f27ec4838
#
_cell.length_a   1.000
_cell.length_b   1.000
_cell.length_c   1.000
_cell.angle_alpha   90.00
_cell.angle_beta   90.00
_cell.angle_gamma   90.00
#
_symmetry.space_group_name_H-M   'P 1'
#
loop_
_entity.id
_entity.type
_entity.pdbx_description
1 polymer ?
#
loop_
_entity_poly.entity_id
_entity_poly.type
_entity_poly.pdbx_seq_one_letter_code
_entity_poly.pdbx_strand_id
1 'polypeptide(L)'
;MPDIVDTPEQAAQETRPPLIVRRPLEEYLDSQGLGSGEIQAERIGDGHSNVTYLVVRDGERFVLRRPPRPPLPPSAHDVLREARLLKALEPTDVRVPRVIAACDDESVLGGVPFYVMEYVEGVVMSGTVTEPLDSPDDRRRISEELIDALVEAHAADWRAVGLEGFGKPTGYLDRQLRRFNGLWEHNKTRDLPVVQEVADWLAAHTPEQSDSTIVHGDYRLGNVMFANDPPARLVAIFDWELATIGDPLADVGYLTATWSEPNRGDRKETMFDNLTVTHGEGFPSRDELVAMYEERSGRSMTDLRWYQALALWKAAVFMEGNYKAAVRGDNDDPYLKFFDVGVPQLAEAAHEITKMPAPS
;
A
#
# COMPACT_ATOMS: atom_id res chain seq x y z
N MET A 1 -22.54 -14.50 -9.21
CA MET A 1 -22.54 -15.39 -8.03
C MET A 1 -22.46 -14.50 -6.81
N PRO A 2 -23.18 -14.80 -5.74
CA PRO A 2 -23.17 -13.94 -4.58
C PRO A 2 -21.82 -13.96 -3.87
N ASP A 3 -21.32 -12.77 -3.52
CA ASP A 3 -20.13 -12.64 -2.66
C ASP A 3 -20.46 -12.95 -1.19
N ILE A 4 -21.74 -12.87 -0.83
CA ILE A 4 -22.26 -13.02 0.52
C ILE A 4 -23.38 -14.06 0.51
N VAL A 5 -23.32 -15.03 1.42
CA VAL A 5 -24.35 -16.04 1.68
C VAL A 5 -24.65 -16.10 3.18
N ASP A 6 -25.81 -16.71 3.54
CA ASP A 6 -26.23 -16.70 4.93
C ASP A 6 -25.64 -17.85 5.75
N THR A 7 -25.50 -19.04 5.15
CA THR A 7 -25.08 -20.23 5.88
C THR A 7 -23.95 -21.02 5.20
N PRO A 8 -23.22 -21.86 5.96
CA PRO A 8 -22.19 -22.74 5.40
C PRO A 8 -22.76 -23.72 4.36
N GLU A 9 -24.02 -24.18 4.52
CA GLU A 9 -24.68 -25.08 3.55
C GLU A 9 -24.91 -24.38 2.21
N GLN A 10 -25.27 -23.10 2.22
CA GLN A 10 -25.38 -22.30 1.01
C GLN A 10 -23.99 -22.08 0.38
N ALA A 11 -22.97 -21.77 1.20
CA ALA A 11 -21.59 -21.65 0.74
C ALA A 11 -21.08 -22.90 0.03
N ALA A 12 -21.42 -24.09 0.54
CA ALA A 12 -21.04 -25.38 -0.05
C ALA A 12 -21.72 -25.68 -1.41
N GLN A 13 -22.81 -24.99 -1.74
CA GLN A 13 -23.49 -25.13 -3.01
C GLN A 13 -22.94 -24.21 -4.11
N GLU A 14 -22.15 -23.21 -3.74
CA GLU A 14 -21.55 -22.27 -4.68
C GLU A 14 -20.32 -22.88 -5.38
N THR A 15 -20.17 -22.59 -6.66
CA THR A 15 -19.03 -23.06 -7.47
C THR A 15 -17.73 -22.32 -7.13
N ARG A 16 -17.84 -21.14 -6.52
CA ARG A 16 -16.73 -20.36 -5.97
C ARG A 16 -17.03 -20.05 -4.49
N PRO A 17 -16.08 -20.19 -3.57
CA PRO A 17 -16.29 -19.83 -2.18
C PRO A 17 -16.82 -18.39 -2.05
N PRO A 18 -17.90 -18.13 -1.29
CA PRO A 18 -18.34 -16.76 -1.01
C PRO A 18 -17.27 -16.02 -0.21
N LEU A 19 -17.33 -14.70 -0.24
CA LEU A 19 -16.40 -13.86 0.54
C LEU A 19 -16.87 -13.68 1.98
N ILE A 20 -18.17 -13.69 2.23
CA ILE A 20 -18.77 -13.63 3.57
C ILE A 20 -19.81 -14.73 3.72
N VAL A 21 -19.77 -15.41 4.88
CA VAL A 21 -20.82 -16.30 5.36
C VAL A 21 -21.41 -15.66 6.63
N ARG A 22 -22.65 -15.16 6.54
CA ARG A 22 -23.21 -14.26 7.56
C ARG A 22 -23.30 -14.89 8.95
N ARG A 23 -23.95 -16.05 9.10
CA ARG A 23 -24.19 -16.64 10.43
C ARG A 23 -22.92 -16.92 11.22
N PRO A 24 -21.89 -17.61 10.68
CA PRO A 24 -20.65 -17.79 11.42
C PRO A 24 -19.95 -16.47 11.75
N LEU A 25 -20.02 -15.48 10.87
CA LEU A 25 -19.46 -14.16 11.15
C LEU A 25 -20.24 -13.44 12.26
N GLU A 26 -21.58 -13.52 12.27
CA GLU A 26 -22.43 -12.95 13.32
C GLU A 26 -22.13 -13.58 14.68
N GLU A 27 -22.02 -14.92 14.74
CA GLU A 27 -21.66 -15.66 15.95
C GLU A 27 -20.26 -15.25 16.46
N TYR A 28 -19.30 -15.08 15.54
CA TYR A 28 -17.98 -14.59 15.90
C TYR A 28 -18.04 -13.17 16.46
N LEU A 29 -18.74 -12.25 15.80
CA LEU A 29 -18.91 -10.86 16.25
C LEU A 29 -19.63 -10.80 17.61
N ASP A 30 -20.63 -11.66 17.85
CA ASP A 30 -21.29 -11.81 19.16
C ASP A 30 -20.28 -12.19 20.25
N SER A 31 -19.42 -13.14 19.96
CA SER A 31 -18.34 -13.58 20.88
C SER A 31 -17.35 -12.48 21.23
N GLN A 32 -17.18 -11.52 20.31
CA GLN A 32 -16.29 -10.36 20.50
C GLN A 32 -17.02 -9.14 21.11
N GLY A 33 -18.33 -9.23 21.32
CA GLY A 33 -19.15 -8.12 21.85
C GLY A 33 -19.35 -6.98 20.83
N LEU A 34 -19.35 -7.30 19.54
CA LEU A 34 -19.46 -6.34 18.44
C LEU A 34 -20.89 -6.30 17.89
N GLY A 35 -21.79 -5.61 18.61
CA GLY A 35 -23.19 -5.45 18.26
C GLY A 35 -24.01 -6.74 18.39
N SER A 36 -25.24 -6.73 17.87
CA SER A 36 -26.16 -7.88 17.87
C SER A 36 -27.02 -7.90 16.60
N GLY A 37 -27.63 -9.06 16.29
CA GLY A 37 -28.51 -9.21 15.12
C GLY A 37 -27.78 -9.37 13.80
N GLU A 38 -28.50 -9.12 12.70
CA GLU A 38 -28.00 -9.31 11.35
C GLU A 38 -26.95 -8.27 10.95
N ILE A 39 -25.95 -8.71 10.19
CA ILE A 39 -24.96 -7.81 9.59
C ILE A 39 -25.46 -7.31 8.22
N GLN A 40 -25.12 -6.06 7.93
CA GLN A 40 -25.08 -5.55 6.56
C GLN A 40 -23.60 -5.39 6.18
N ALA A 41 -23.21 -5.94 5.04
CA ALA A 41 -21.83 -5.88 4.59
C ALA A 41 -21.80 -5.37 3.14
N GLU A 42 -21.03 -4.32 2.93
CA GLU A 42 -20.81 -3.68 1.64
C GLU A 42 -19.31 -3.66 1.34
N ARG A 43 -18.93 -4.08 0.13
CA ARG A 43 -17.53 -4.01 -0.29
C ARG A 43 -17.14 -2.55 -0.46
N ILE A 44 -16.03 -2.16 0.14
CA ILE A 44 -15.47 -0.81 0.06
C ILE A 44 -14.03 -0.84 -0.45
N GLY A 45 -13.61 0.31 -1.04
CA GLY A 45 -12.27 0.49 -1.60
C GLY A 45 -12.09 -0.19 -2.96
N ASP A 46 -11.17 0.35 -3.73
CA ASP A 46 -10.82 -0.10 -5.08
C ASP A 46 -9.62 -1.09 -5.08
N GLY A 47 -9.28 -1.62 -3.89
CA GLY A 47 -8.12 -2.49 -3.70
C GLY A 47 -8.24 -3.80 -4.50
N HIS A 48 -7.19 -4.11 -5.29
CA HIS A 48 -7.10 -5.32 -6.10
C HIS A 48 -6.40 -6.49 -5.36
N SER A 49 -5.94 -6.27 -4.12
CA SER A 49 -5.23 -7.24 -3.30
C SER A 49 -6.16 -7.88 -2.26
N ASN A 50 -6.21 -7.35 -1.04
CA ASN A 50 -7.12 -7.83 -0.01
C ASN A 50 -8.53 -7.25 -0.20
N VAL A 51 -9.54 -7.99 0.28
CA VAL A 51 -10.95 -7.56 0.17
C VAL A 51 -11.38 -6.90 1.46
N THR A 52 -11.97 -5.72 1.34
CA THR A 52 -12.41 -4.89 2.47
C THR A 52 -13.91 -4.67 2.41
N TYR A 53 -14.58 -4.87 3.54
CA TYR A 53 -16.01 -4.66 3.71
C TYR A 53 -16.28 -3.65 4.83
N LEU A 54 -17.17 -2.70 4.56
CA LEU A 54 -17.88 -2.01 5.62
C LEU A 54 -18.95 -2.96 6.17
N VAL A 55 -18.90 -3.21 7.46
CA VAL A 55 -19.89 -4.01 8.18
C VAL A 55 -20.65 -3.10 9.11
N VAL A 56 -21.99 -3.09 8.97
CA VAL A 56 -22.90 -2.35 9.82
C VAL A 56 -23.75 -3.34 10.61
N ARG A 57 -23.80 -3.16 11.92
CA ARG A 57 -24.55 -4.01 12.81
C ARG A 57 -25.02 -3.23 14.03
N ASP A 58 -26.31 -3.27 14.32
CA ASP A 58 -26.92 -2.55 15.47
C ASP A 58 -26.57 -1.04 15.50
N GLY A 59 -26.43 -0.43 14.31
CA GLY A 59 -26.02 0.97 14.15
C GLY A 59 -24.51 1.25 14.31
N GLU A 60 -23.72 0.27 14.70
CA GLU A 60 -22.26 0.37 14.76
C GLU A 60 -21.64 0.05 13.39
N ARG A 61 -20.51 0.68 13.09
CA ARG A 61 -19.75 0.50 11.85
C ARG A 61 -18.35 0.00 12.14
N PHE A 62 -17.94 -1.07 11.45
CA PHE A 62 -16.57 -1.55 11.46
C PHE A 62 -16.12 -1.94 10.05
N VAL A 63 -14.83 -2.12 9.89
CA VAL A 63 -14.24 -2.57 8.63
C VAL A 63 -13.68 -3.98 8.83
N LEU A 64 -14.15 -4.91 7.99
CA LEU A 64 -13.62 -6.27 7.91
C LEU A 64 -12.66 -6.37 6.72
N ARG A 65 -11.43 -6.84 6.98
CA ARG A 65 -10.43 -7.08 5.95
C ARG A 65 -10.05 -8.55 5.90
N ARG A 66 -10.08 -9.13 4.72
CA ARG A 66 -9.79 -10.54 4.46
C ARG A 66 -8.99 -10.73 3.18
N PRO A 67 -8.28 -11.86 2.99
CA PRO A 67 -7.69 -12.23 1.71
C PRO A 67 -8.75 -12.37 0.61
N PRO A 68 -8.36 -12.29 -0.67
CA PRO A 68 -9.23 -12.66 -1.78
C PRO A 68 -9.59 -14.16 -1.73
N ARG A 69 -10.32 -14.64 -2.72
CA ARG A 69 -10.67 -16.08 -2.80
C ARG A 69 -9.44 -16.94 -3.03
N PRO A 70 -9.35 -18.12 -2.38
CA PRO A 70 -8.32 -19.11 -2.70
C PRO A 70 -8.43 -19.57 -4.19
N PRO A 71 -7.32 -20.08 -4.80
CA PRO A 71 -6.02 -20.33 -4.19
C PRO A 71 -5.16 -19.07 -4.03
N LEU A 72 -4.50 -18.92 -2.88
CA LEU A 72 -3.63 -17.79 -2.61
C LEU A 72 -2.16 -18.17 -2.84
N PRO A 73 -1.33 -17.28 -3.42
CA PRO A 73 0.10 -17.51 -3.48
C PRO A 73 0.70 -17.63 -2.07
N PRO A 74 1.69 -18.49 -1.85
CA PRO A 74 2.34 -18.61 -0.56
C PRO A 74 2.88 -17.27 -0.04
N SER A 75 2.61 -16.97 1.22
CA SER A 75 3.03 -15.73 1.90
C SER A 75 2.46 -14.43 1.32
N ALA A 76 1.47 -14.50 0.42
CA ALA A 76 0.71 -13.35 -0.02
C ALA A 76 -0.56 -13.20 0.85
N HIS A 77 -1.04 -11.97 0.98
CA HIS A 77 -2.32 -11.70 1.64
C HIS A 77 -2.40 -12.14 3.12
N ASP A 78 -1.29 -12.02 3.86
CA ASP A 78 -1.25 -12.33 5.30
C ASP A 78 -1.90 -11.19 6.11
N VAL A 79 -3.23 -11.22 6.19
CA VAL A 79 -4.01 -10.20 6.90
C VAL A 79 -3.80 -10.24 8.43
N LEU A 80 -3.42 -11.40 9.01
CA LEU A 80 -3.11 -11.47 10.44
C LEU A 80 -1.77 -10.82 10.76
N ARG A 81 -0.82 -10.88 9.84
CA ARG A 81 0.44 -10.14 9.95
C ARG A 81 0.20 -8.64 9.89
N GLU A 82 -0.68 -8.19 9.00
CA GLU A 82 -1.12 -6.78 8.93
C GLU A 82 -1.80 -6.37 10.25
N ALA A 83 -2.78 -7.13 10.74
CA ALA A 83 -3.44 -6.87 12.02
C ALA A 83 -2.47 -6.82 13.20
N ARG A 84 -1.43 -7.68 13.24
CA ARG A 84 -0.37 -7.65 14.26
C ARG A 84 0.38 -6.33 14.23
N LEU A 85 0.74 -5.83 13.04
CA LEU A 85 1.42 -4.55 12.89
C LEU A 85 0.55 -3.41 13.39
N LEU A 86 -0.70 -3.32 12.91
CA LEU A 86 -1.63 -2.27 13.33
C LEU A 86 -1.81 -2.23 14.85
N LYS A 87 -2.03 -3.39 15.49
CA LYS A 87 -2.12 -3.51 16.96
C LYS A 87 -0.87 -3.02 17.69
N ALA A 88 0.31 -3.32 17.13
CA ALA A 88 1.57 -2.88 17.71
C ALA A 88 1.75 -1.36 17.60
N LEU A 89 1.24 -0.74 16.53
CA LEU A 89 1.34 0.69 16.28
C LEU A 89 0.27 1.54 17.02
N GLU A 90 -0.83 0.93 17.43
CA GLU A 90 -1.93 1.63 18.13
C GLU A 90 -1.49 2.51 19.31
N PRO A 91 -0.53 2.12 20.19
CA PRO A 91 -0.08 2.96 21.31
C PRO A 91 0.97 4.02 20.91
N THR A 92 1.25 4.22 19.64
CA THR A 92 2.25 5.17 19.12
C THR A 92 1.58 6.38 18.47
N ASP A 93 2.39 7.31 17.96
CA ASP A 93 1.90 8.46 17.19
C ASP A 93 1.53 8.09 15.73
N VAL A 94 1.80 6.85 15.30
CA VAL A 94 1.48 6.40 13.94
C VAL A 94 -0.04 6.30 13.75
N ARG A 95 -0.54 6.99 12.77
CA ARG A 95 -1.97 7.13 12.48
C ARG A 95 -2.52 5.89 11.80
N VAL A 96 -2.87 4.89 12.58
CA VAL A 96 -3.44 3.62 12.09
C VAL A 96 -4.84 3.37 12.64
N PRO A 97 -5.72 2.69 11.91
CA PRO A 97 -7.01 2.28 12.45
C PRO A 97 -6.79 1.23 13.57
N ARG A 98 -7.57 1.34 14.63
CA ARG A 98 -7.53 0.39 15.74
C ARG A 98 -8.08 -0.98 15.33
N VAL A 99 -7.32 -2.04 15.55
CA VAL A 99 -7.78 -3.42 15.34
C VAL A 99 -8.64 -3.87 16.51
N ILE A 100 -9.91 -4.16 16.23
CA ILE A 100 -10.89 -4.58 17.24
C ILE A 100 -10.77 -6.08 17.51
N ALA A 101 -10.73 -6.89 16.45
CA ALA A 101 -10.65 -8.33 16.53
C ALA A 101 -9.84 -8.93 15.37
N ALA A 102 -9.23 -10.08 15.59
CA ALA A 102 -8.54 -10.85 14.53
C ALA A 102 -8.90 -12.32 14.70
N CYS A 103 -9.22 -12.98 13.60
CA CYS A 103 -9.72 -14.35 13.57
C CYS A 103 -8.86 -15.22 12.67
N ASP A 104 -8.29 -16.26 13.20
CA ASP A 104 -7.56 -17.31 12.49
C ASP A 104 -8.39 -18.60 12.31
N ASP A 105 -9.63 -18.62 12.81
CA ASP A 105 -10.56 -19.73 12.64
C ASP A 105 -11.14 -19.72 11.22
N GLU A 106 -10.62 -20.63 10.41
CA GLU A 106 -11.03 -20.79 9.01
C GLU A 106 -12.50 -21.19 8.84
N SER A 107 -13.16 -21.69 9.89
CA SER A 107 -14.57 -22.07 9.83
C SER A 107 -15.52 -20.87 9.71
N VAL A 108 -15.10 -19.68 10.13
CA VAL A 108 -15.93 -18.47 10.17
C VAL A 108 -16.16 -17.88 8.77
N LEU A 109 -15.11 -17.74 7.97
CA LEU A 109 -15.20 -17.17 6.61
C LEU A 109 -14.78 -18.13 5.48
N GLY A 110 -15.01 -19.42 5.67
CA GLY A 110 -14.85 -20.42 4.60
C GLY A 110 -13.40 -20.62 4.16
N GLY A 111 -12.48 -20.81 5.10
CA GLY A 111 -11.10 -21.22 4.82
C GLY A 111 -10.09 -20.10 4.78
N VAL A 112 -10.38 -18.90 5.29
CA VAL A 112 -9.44 -17.78 5.32
C VAL A 112 -9.52 -17.01 6.63
N PRO A 113 -8.37 -16.53 7.15
CA PRO A 113 -8.32 -15.61 8.27
C PRO A 113 -8.87 -14.23 7.89
N PHE A 114 -9.22 -13.43 8.90
CA PHE A 114 -9.62 -12.03 8.72
C PHE A 114 -9.35 -11.22 9.97
N TYR A 115 -9.47 -9.90 9.85
CA TYR A 115 -9.54 -9.04 11.01
C TYR A 115 -10.62 -7.96 10.84
N VAL A 116 -11.03 -7.43 11.98
CA VAL A 116 -11.99 -6.33 12.10
C VAL A 116 -11.29 -5.15 12.73
N MET A 117 -11.43 -3.99 12.12
CA MET A 117 -10.89 -2.72 12.60
C MET A 117 -11.99 -1.68 12.71
N GLU A 118 -11.74 -0.61 13.43
CA GLU A 118 -12.63 0.52 13.51
C GLU A 118 -12.89 1.14 12.13
N TYR A 119 -14.08 1.68 11.97
CA TYR A 119 -14.39 2.51 10.81
C TYR A 119 -13.86 3.92 11.07
N VAL A 120 -12.89 4.35 10.31
CA VAL A 120 -12.36 5.71 10.33
C VAL A 120 -13.18 6.56 9.37
N GLU A 121 -13.69 7.69 9.84
CA GLU A 121 -14.45 8.62 9.01
C GLU A 121 -13.50 9.60 8.33
N GLY A 122 -13.62 9.72 7.00
CA GLY A 122 -12.74 10.57 6.22
C GLY A 122 -12.80 10.29 4.73
N VAL A 123 -11.92 10.95 3.99
CA VAL A 123 -11.82 10.85 2.54
C VAL A 123 -10.42 10.41 2.09
N VAL A 124 -10.36 9.49 1.13
CA VAL A 124 -9.13 9.10 0.42
C VAL A 124 -9.08 9.82 -0.91
N MET A 125 -7.96 10.47 -1.20
CA MET A 125 -7.77 11.27 -2.40
C MET A 125 -7.00 10.48 -3.47
N SER A 126 -7.71 9.68 -4.25
CA SER A 126 -7.08 8.84 -5.29
C SER A 126 -7.11 9.44 -6.69
N GLY A 127 -8.05 10.32 -6.98
CA GLY A 127 -8.23 10.93 -8.31
C GLY A 127 -8.33 12.46 -8.29
N THR A 128 -9.08 13.00 -7.34
CA THR A 128 -9.26 14.45 -7.15
C THR A 128 -9.23 14.77 -5.68
N VAL A 129 -8.88 16.01 -5.33
CA VAL A 129 -9.12 16.52 -3.98
C VAL A 129 -10.60 16.80 -3.82
N THR A 130 -11.16 16.38 -2.71
CA THR A 130 -12.61 16.52 -2.44
C THR A 130 -12.87 17.83 -1.68
N GLU A 131 -13.89 18.58 -2.10
CA GLU A 131 -14.41 19.69 -1.29
C GLU A 131 -14.83 19.19 0.12
N PRO A 132 -14.60 19.95 1.21
CA PRO A 132 -14.10 21.33 1.21
C PRO A 132 -12.57 21.47 1.33
N LEU A 133 -11.78 20.41 1.11
CA LEU A 133 -10.30 20.39 1.25
C LEU A 133 -9.56 20.85 -0.02
N ASP A 134 -10.26 21.41 -1.01
CA ASP A 134 -9.71 21.73 -2.33
C ASP A 134 -9.20 23.20 -2.46
N SER A 135 -8.86 23.86 -1.35
CA SER A 135 -8.17 25.15 -1.38
C SER A 135 -6.65 24.97 -1.57
N PRO A 136 -5.92 25.96 -2.11
CA PRO A 136 -4.46 25.91 -2.19
C PRO A 136 -3.79 25.68 -0.82
N ASP A 137 -4.32 26.27 0.23
CA ASP A 137 -3.81 26.12 1.60
C ASP A 137 -4.03 24.69 2.13
N ASP A 138 -5.21 24.10 1.87
CA ASP A 138 -5.47 22.71 2.27
C ASP A 138 -4.64 21.73 1.45
N ARG A 139 -4.44 21.96 0.14
CA ARG A 139 -3.56 21.11 -0.69
C ARG A 139 -2.12 21.15 -0.21
N ARG A 140 -1.62 22.31 0.20
CA ARG A 140 -0.31 22.43 0.86
C ARG A 140 -0.27 21.63 2.15
N ARG A 141 -1.31 21.78 2.98
CA ARG A 141 -1.42 21.08 4.25
C ARG A 141 -1.60 19.56 4.09
N ILE A 142 -2.33 19.09 3.08
CA ILE A 142 -2.39 17.65 2.73
C ILE A 142 -0.99 17.08 2.55
N SER A 143 -0.12 17.80 1.86
CA SER A 143 1.26 17.35 1.62
C SER A 143 2.12 17.39 2.88
N GLU A 144 1.94 18.41 3.72
CA GLU A 144 2.61 18.52 5.01
C GLU A 144 2.21 17.39 5.95
N GLU A 145 0.91 17.12 6.08
CA GLU A 145 0.37 16.03 6.88
C GLU A 145 0.83 14.65 6.37
N LEU A 146 0.93 14.49 5.04
CA LEU A 146 1.46 13.27 4.42
C LEU A 146 2.91 13.02 4.84
N ILE A 147 3.75 14.06 4.84
CA ILE A 147 5.14 13.94 5.28
C ILE A 147 5.23 13.74 6.78
N ASP A 148 4.45 14.45 7.59
CA ASP A 148 4.44 14.28 9.06
C ASP A 148 4.09 12.84 9.44
N ALA A 149 3.03 12.29 8.84
CA ALA A 149 2.60 10.92 9.12
C ALA A 149 3.65 9.87 8.71
N LEU A 150 4.39 10.11 7.61
CA LEU A 150 5.52 9.25 7.23
C LEU A 150 6.68 9.33 8.22
N VAL A 151 7.00 10.54 8.69
CA VAL A 151 8.05 10.75 9.71
C VAL A 151 7.65 10.07 11.02
N GLU A 152 6.40 10.19 11.46
CA GLU A 152 5.85 9.49 12.63
C GLU A 152 6.00 7.97 12.50
N ALA A 153 5.65 7.41 11.33
CA ALA A 153 5.80 5.97 11.06
C ALA A 153 7.27 5.52 11.13
N HIS A 154 8.19 6.31 10.57
CA HIS A 154 9.62 6.00 10.58
C HIS A 154 10.32 6.30 11.92
N ALA A 155 9.70 7.07 12.81
CA ALA A 155 10.20 7.37 14.15
C ALA A 155 9.75 6.33 15.19
N ALA A 156 8.73 5.52 14.89
CA ALA A 156 8.20 4.53 15.82
C ALA A 156 9.27 3.48 16.16
N ASP A 157 9.51 3.28 17.46
CA ASP A 157 10.42 2.24 17.94
C ASP A 157 9.75 0.86 17.83
N TRP A 158 9.98 0.21 16.69
CA TRP A 158 9.42 -1.09 16.39
C TRP A 158 9.80 -2.19 17.40
N ARG A 159 10.91 -2.04 18.13
CA ARG A 159 11.31 -2.97 19.20
C ARG A 159 10.48 -2.73 20.45
N ALA A 160 10.30 -1.48 20.84
CA ALA A 160 9.50 -1.13 22.01
C ALA A 160 8.04 -1.58 21.90
N VAL A 161 7.51 -1.63 20.66
CA VAL A 161 6.14 -2.07 20.39
C VAL A 161 6.02 -3.58 20.04
N GLY A 162 7.08 -4.37 20.24
CA GLY A 162 7.03 -5.85 20.11
C GLY A 162 6.98 -6.37 18.69
N LEU A 163 7.60 -5.67 17.74
CA LEU A 163 7.69 -6.08 16.32
C LEU A 163 9.00 -6.84 16.01
N GLU A 164 9.68 -7.40 17.02
CA GLU A 164 10.79 -8.32 16.78
C GLU A 164 10.31 -9.52 15.95
N GLY A 165 11.09 -9.85 14.91
CA GLY A 165 10.74 -10.91 13.96
C GLY A 165 9.69 -10.52 12.92
N PHE A 166 9.12 -9.30 12.96
CA PHE A 166 8.21 -8.82 11.90
C PHE A 166 8.92 -8.65 10.56
N GLY A 167 10.20 -8.28 10.57
CA GLY A 167 11.08 -8.18 9.43
C GLY A 167 12.53 -8.42 9.83
N LYS A 168 13.44 -8.34 8.86
CA LYS A 168 14.90 -8.45 9.09
C LYS A 168 15.52 -7.07 8.98
N PRO A 169 16.02 -6.47 10.09
CA PRO A 169 16.48 -5.08 10.10
C PRO A 169 17.72 -4.83 9.22
N THR A 170 18.60 -5.84 9.05
CA THR A 170 19.86 -5.68 8.29
C THR A 170 19.78 -6.27 6.89
N GLY A 171 20.50 -5.68 5.92
CA GLY A 171 20.59 -6.16 4.54
C GLY A 171 19.25 -6.10 3.80
N TYR A 172 18.43 -5.12 4.11
CA TYR A 172 17.12 -4.92 3.48
C TYR A 172 17.26 -4.70 1.97
N LEU A 173 18.15 -3.79 1.54
CA LEU A 173 18.32 -3.43 0.14
C LEU A 173 18.75 -4.63 -0.71
N ASP A 174 19.74 -5.41 -0.26
CA ASP A 174 20.18 -6.63 -0.95
C ASP A 174 19.05 -7.66 -1.07
N ARG A 175 18.20 -7.80 -0.03
CA ARG A 175 17.07 -8.72 -0.11
C ARG A 175 16.03 -8.24 -1.11
N GLN A 176 15.77 -6.92 -1.19
CA GLN A 176 14.87 -6.36 -2.18
C GLN A 176 15.38 -6.68 -3.59
N LEU A 177 16.65 -6.42 -3.89
CA LEU A 177 17.24 -6.71 -5.19
C LEU A 177 17.12 -8.18 -5.55
N ARG A 178 17.53 -9.09 -4.65
CA ARG A 178 17.44 -10.54 -4.91
C ARG A 178 15.99 -11.00 -5.13
N ARG A 179 15.05 -10.51 -4.30
CA ARG A 179 13.64 -10.88 -4.40
C ARG A 179 13.04 -10.44 -5.74
N PHE A 180 13.26 -9.20 -6.12
CA PHE A 180 12.64 -8.65 -7.32
C PHE A 180 13.32 -9.13 -8.60
N ASN A 181 14.62 -9.42 -8.60
CA ASN A 181 15.26 -10.14 -9.69
C ASN A 181 14.64 -11.54 -9.90
N GLY A 182 14.43 -12.29 -8.82
CA GLY A 182 13.74 -13.59 -8.90
C GLY A 182 12.28 -13.46 -9.40
N LEU A 183 11.57 -12.43 -8.98
CA LEU A 183 10.21 -12.14 -9.46
C LEU A 183 10.21 -11.77 -10.94
N TRP A 184 11.17 -10.97 -11.42
CA TRP A 184 11.29 -10.65 -12.84
C TRP A 184 11.44 -11.91 -13.70
N GLU A 185 12.36 -12.80 -13.34
CA GLU A 185 12.56 -14.05 -14.06
C GLU A 185 11.30 -14.93 -14.10
N HIS A 186 10.50 -14.89 -13.04
CA HIS A 186 9.22 -15.60 -12.99
C HIS A 186 8.11 -14.89 -13.76
N ASN A 187 8.05 -13.57 -13.69
CA ASN A 187 6.94 -12.76 -14.18
C ASN A 187 7.05 -12.40 -15.66
N LYS A 188 8.26 -12.18 -16.18
CA LYS A 188 8.48 -11.63 -17.52
C LYS A 188 7.70 -12.39 -18.60
N THR A 189 6.98 -11.63 -19.43
CA THR A 189 6.23 -12.15 -20.60
C THR A 189 6.89 -11.75 -21.91
N ARG A 190 7.87 -10.84 -21.83
CA ARG A 190 8.53 -10.19 -22.96
C ARG A 190 10.01 -9.91 -22.64
N ASP A 191 10.77 -9.60 -23.67
CA ASP A 191 12.18 -9.18 -23.52
C ASP A 191 12.22 -7.66 -23.33
N LEU A 192 12.69 -7.23 -22.13
CA LEU A 192 12.91 -5.84 -21.74
C LEU A 192 14.30 -5.71 -21.12
N PRO A 193 15.36 -5.57 -21.95
CA PRO A 193 16.75 -5.50 -21.46
C PRO A 193 16.97 -4.39 -20.43
N VAL A 194 16.25 -3.28 -20.57
CA VAL A 194 16.31 -2.12 -19.67
C VAL A 194 16.02 -2.48 -18.20
N VAL A 195 15.20 -3.51 -17.94
CA VAL A 195 14.93 -3.97 -16.57
C VAL A 195 16.18 -4.58 -15.94
N GLN A 196 16.97 -5.34 -16.72
CA GLN A 196 18.21 -5.91 -16.24
C GLN A 196 19.30 -4.83 -16.10
N GLU A 197 19.37 -3.88 -17.02
CA GLU A 197 20.33 -2.75 -16.94
C GLU A 197 20.11 -1.93 -15.65
N VAL A 198 18.86 -1.68 -15.28
CA VAL A 198 18.53 -1.01 -14.01
C VAL A 198 18.90 -1.88 -12.81
N ALA A 199 18.60 -3.19 -12.86
CA ALA A 199 18.96 -4.11 -11.79
C ALA A 199 20.48 -4.15 -11.54
N ASP A 200 21.27 -4.20 -12.61
CA ASP A 200 22.74 -4.21 -12.55
C ASP A 200 23.28 -2.89 -11.96
N TRP A 201 22.70 -1.76 -12.38
CA TRP A 201 23.05 -0.46 -11.82
C TRP A 201 22.72 -0.37 -10.33
N LEU A 202 21.52 -0.80 -9.94
CA LEU A 202 21.10 -0.82 -8.52
C LEU A 202 22.04 -1.68 -7.68
N ALA A 203 22.44 -2.85 -8.17
CA ALA A 203 23.36 -3.74 -7.47
C ALA A 203 24.77 -3.13 -7.34
N ALA A 204 25.24 -2.42 -8.38
CA ALA A 204 26.58 -1.79 -8.37
C ALA A 204 26.63 -0.52 -7.50
N HIS A 205 25.51 0.12 -7.20
CA HIS A 205 25.44 1.39 -6.48
C HIS A 205 24.57 1.30 -5.21
N THR A 206 24.41 0.09 -4.66
CA THR A 206 23.62 -0.10 -3.43
C THR A 206 24.22 0.76 -2.30
N PRO A 207 23.44 1.71 -1.74
CA PRO A 207 23.93 2.53 -0.65
C PRO A 207 24.09 1.72 0.64
N GLU A 208 24.83 2.25 1.59
CA GLU A 208 24.79 1.74 2.95
C GLU A 208 23.40 2.00 3.54
N GLN A 209 22.79 0.99 4.13
CA GLN A 209 21.46 1.13 4.73
C GLN A 209 21.50 2.18 5.83
N SER A 210 20.67 3.23 5.70
CA SER A 210 20.69 4.40 6.58
C SER A 210 20.21 4.09 7.99
N ASP A 211 19.15 3.27 8.11
CA ASP A 211 18.49 2.95 9.38
C ASP A 211 17.66 1.66 9.21
N SER A 212 16.98 1.26 10.28
CA SER A 212 16.04 0.13 10.30
C SER A 212 14.77 0.54 11.02
N THR A 213 13.79 0.97 10.25
CA THR A 213 12.49 1.44 10.73
C THR A 213 11.35 0.57 10.21
N ILE A 214 10.13 0.91 10.59
CA ILE A 214 8.94 0.40 9.94
C ILE A 214 8.86 1.04 8.56
N VAL A 215 8.85 0.22 7.51
CA VAL A 215 8.66 0.62 6.11
C VAL A 215 7.26 0.17 5.69
N HIS A 216 6.48 1.07 5.14
CA HIS A 216 5.14 0.79 4.63
C HIS A 216 5.18 -0.05 3.35
N GLY A 217 6.04 0.33 2.41
CA GLY A 217 6.26 -0.39 1.16
C GLY A 217 5.37 0.04 -0.01
N ASP A 218 4.28 0.78 0.25
CA ASP A 218 3.37 1.39 -0.74
C ASP A 218 2.82 2.74 -0.22
N TYR A 219 3.67 3.58 0.38
CA TYR A 219 3.24 4.84 0.95
C TYR A 219 2.96 5.89 -0.13
N ARG A 220 1.70 6.29 -0.25
CA ARG A 220 1.24 7.26 -1.25
C ARG A 220 -0.09 7.88 -0.85
N LEU A 221 -0.47 8.98 -1.50
CA LEU A 221 -1.70 9.73 -1.20
C LEU A 221 -2.98 8.85 -1.25
N GLY A 222 -3.03 7.87 -2.14
CA GLY A 222 -4.17 6.95 -2.24
C GLY A 222 -4.27 5.92 -1.11
N ASN A 223 -3.27 5.81 -0.22
CA ASN A 223 -3.26 4.89 0.91
C ASN A 223 -3.38 5.60 2.26
N VAL A 224 -3.78 6.87 2.25
CA VAL A 224 -4.02 7.66 3.46
C VAL A 224 -5.40 8.31 3.42
N MET A 225 -5.96 8.57 4.59
CA MET A 225 -7.26 9.21 4.74
C MET A 225 -7.14 10.52 5.48
N PHE A 226 -7.89 11.51 5.01
CA PHE A 226 -8.00 12.82 5.63
C PHE A 226 -9.37 13.00 6.28
N ALA A 227 -9.44 13.78 7.35
CA ALA A 227 -10.72 14.23 7.92
C ALA A 227 -11.51 15.01 6.87
N ASN A 228 -12.85 14.96 6.97
CA ASN A 228 -13.72 15.58 5.97
C ASN A 228 -13.72 17.12 6.01
N ASP A 229 -13.30 17.72 7.11
CA ASP A 229 -13.37 19.16 7.33
C ASP A 229 -11.99 19.83 7.37
N PRO A 230 -11.87 21.07 6.83
CA PRO A 230 -10.64 21.85 6.93
C PRO A 230 -10.37 22.33 8.38
N PRO A 231 -9.10 22.57 8.74
CA PRO A 231 -7.92 22.37 7.87
C PRO A 231 -7.62 20.89 7.65
N ALA A 232 -7.06 20.58 6.47
CA ALA A 232 -6.71 19.19 6.13
C ALA A 232 -5.87 18.54 7.23
N ARG A 233 -6.28 17.34 7.66
CA ARG A 233 -5.63 16.55 8.70
C ARG A 233 -5.69 15.07 8.36
N LEU A 234 -4.54 14.42 8.22
CA LEU A 234 -4.44 12.98 7.99
C LEU A 234 -4.88 12.23 9.25
N VAL A 235 -5.81 11.29 9.09
CA VAL A 235 -6.43 10.55 10.21
C VAL A 235 -6.07 9.07 10.22
N ALA A 236 -5.70 8.48 9.08
CA ALA A 236 -5.27 7.09 9.02
C ALA A 236 -4.37 6.79 7.82
N ILE A 237 -3.45 5.85 8.01
CA ILE A 237 -2.64 5.20 6.98
C ILE A 237 -3.17 3.78 6.84
N PHE A 238 -3.46 3.35 5.61
CA PHE A 238 -4.00 2.04 5.28
C PHE A 238 -3.03 1.23 4.42
N ASP A 239 -3.39 -0.04 4.20
CA ASP A 239 -2.74 -0.95 3.27
C ASP A 239 -1.29 -1.30 3.64
N TRP A 240 -1.12 -1.75 4.88
CA TRP A 240 0.15 -2.17 5.45
C TRP A 240 0.59 -3.59 5.05
N GLU A 241 -0.02 -4.18 4.04
CA GLU A 241 0.26 -5.57 3.64
C GLU A 241 1.71 -5.79 3.20
N LEU A 242 2.36 -4.77 2.63
CA LEU A 242 3.76 -4.81 2.20
C LEU A 242 4.74 -4.36 3.29
N ALA A 243 4.24 -3.95 4.45
CA ALA A 243 5.07 -3.41 5.51
C ALA A 243 6.10 -4.40 6.04
N THR A 244 7.25 -3.86 6.44
CA THR A 244 8.36 -4.64 7.00
C THR A 244 9.28 -3.75 7.84
N ILE A 245 10.31 -4.37 8.45
CA ILE A 245 11.42 -3.60 9.01
C ILE A 245 12.48 -3.46 7.91
N GLY A 246 12.81 -2.23 7.57
CA GLY A 246 13.71 -1.92 6.46
C GLY A 246 14.23 -0.49 6.47
N ASP A 247 14.76 -0.06 5.34
CA ASP A 247 15.29 1.29 5.16
C ASP A 247 14.17 2.29 4.85
N PRO A 248 14.00 3.36 5.66
CA PRO A 248 12.93 4.34 5.50
C PRO A 248 12.94 5.06 4.14
N LEU A 249 14.12 5.24 3.53
CA LEU A 249 14.22 5.91 2.23
C LEU A 249 13.51 5.13 1.10
N ALA A 250 13.17 3.85 1.32
CA ALA A 250 12.38 3.08 0.37
C ALA A 250 10.96 3.67 0.20
N ASP A 251 10.34 4.14 1.29
CA ASP A 251 9.03 4.80 1.23
C ASP A 251 9.11 6.20 0.64
N VAL A 252 10.15 6.97 0.98
CA VAL A 252 10.38 8.29 0.39
C VAL A 252 10.64 8.19 -1.12
N GLY A 253 11.44 7.19 -1.54
CA GLY A 253 11.67 6.89 -2.95
C GLY A 253 10.38 6.52 -3.69
N TYR A 254 9.53 5.72 -3.09
CA TYR A 254 8.25 5.34 -3.67
C TYR A 254 7.25 6.51 -3.71
N LEU A 255 7.08 7.25 -2.62
CA LEU A 255 6.22 8.43 -2.56
C LEU A 255 6.60 9.43 -3.66
N THR A 256 7.89 9.78 -3.76
CA THR A 256 8.36 10.74 -4.76
C THR A 256 8.32 10.20 -6.18
N ALA A 257 8.47 8.90 -6.41
CA ALA A 257 8.31 8.27 -7.72
C ALA A 257 6.85 8.29 -8.20
N THR A 258 5.89 8.18 -7.28
CA THR A 258 4.45 8.19 -7.57
C THR A 258 3.81 9.58 -7.49
N TRP A 259 4.54 10.60 -7.04
CA TRP A 259 4.06 11.98 -6.98
C TRP A 259 4.05 12.61 -8.36
N SER A 260 2.88 12.89 -8.89
CA SER A 260 2.72 13.51 -10.21
C SER A 260 2.85 15.04 -10.12
N GLU A 261 3.44 15.66 -11.13
CA GLU A 261 3.64 17.10 -11.24
C GLU A 261 3.22 17.59 -12.63
N PRO A 262 2.56 18.75 -12.73
CA PRO A 262 2.16 19.30 -14.02
C PRO A 262 3.36 19.66 -14.92
N ASN A 263 4.48 20.04 -14.30
CA ASN A 263 5.74 20.37 -15.01
C ASN A 263 6.84 19.41 -14.53
N ARG A 264 6.94 18.27 -15.19
CA ARG A 264 7.91 17.23 -14.85
C ARG A 264 9.30 17.42 -15.47
N GLY A 265 9.52 18.51 -16.22
CA GLY A 265 10.78 18.76 -16.95
C GLY A 265 11.07 17.67 -18.00
N ASP A 266 12.34 17.20 -18.04
CA ASP A 266 12.80 16.20 -19.00
C ASP A 266 12.58 14.75 -18.57
N ARG A 267 11.87 14.51 -17.46
CA ARG A 267 11.63 13.14 -16.97
C ARG A 267 10.71 12.38 -17.91
N LYS A 268 10.99 11.07 -18.06
CA LYS A 268 10.13 10.17 -18.82
C LYS A 268 8.76 10.07 -18.16
N GLU A 269 7.74 10.03 -19.01
CA GLU A 269 6.36 9.78 -18.59
C GLU A 269 6.21 8.35 -18.07
N THR A 270 5.50 8.21 -16.97
CA THR A 270 5.12 6.92 -16.41
C THR A 270 3.60 6.87 -16.27
N MET A 271 3.07 5.68 -16.05
CA MET A 271 1.65 5.52 -15.76
C MET A 271 1.21 6.27 -14.47
N PHE A 272 2.13 6.58 -13.56
CA PHE A 272 1.85 7.37 -12.35
C PHE A 272 1.56 8.84 -12.67
N ASP A 273 2.03 9.37 -13.81
CA ASP A 273 1.75 10.75 -14.23
C ASP A 273 0.28 10.95 -14.63
N ASN A 274 -0.49 9.87 -14.80
CA ASN A 274 -1.94 9.92 -14.95
C ASN A 274 -2.69 10.21 -13.64
N LEU A 275 -2.02 10.13 -12.50
CA LEU A 275 -2.57 10.48 -11.18
C LEU A 275 -2.46 12.00 -10.97
N THR A 276 -3.36 12.77 -11.57
CA THR A 276 -3.29 14.23 -11.62
C THR A 276 -3.79 14.94 -10.36
N VAL A 277 -4.11 14.22 -9.31
CA VAL A 277 -4.64 14.75 -8.04
C VAL A 277 -3.74 15.83 -7.43
N THR A 278 -2.42 15.70 -7.63
CA THR A 278 -1.40 16.61 -7.10
C THR A 278 -1.00 17.76 -8.04
N HIS A 279 -1.76 17.98 -9.14
CA HIS A 279 -1.49 19.05 -10.10
C HIS A 279 -2.08 20.40 -9.71
N GLY A 280 -2.95 20.46 -8.70
CA GLY A 280 -3.58 21.71 -8.26
C GLY A 280 -2.59 22.68 -7.62
N GLU A 281 -2.87 23.98 -7.77
CA GLU A 281 -2.14 25.04 -7.05
C GLU A 281 -2.15 24.75 -5.55
N GLY A 282 -1.00 24.90 -4.88
CA GLY A 282 -0.82 24.61 -3.47
C GLY A 282 -0.07 23.29 -3.21
N PHE A 283 -0.15 22.30 -4.10
CA PHE A 283 0.69 21.11 -3.95
C PHE A 283 2.17 21.44 -4.19
N PRO A 284 3.08 20.93 -3.34
CA PRO A 284 4.50 21.13 -3.51
C PRO A 284 5.06 20.29 -4.66
N SER A 285 6.22 20.70 -5.16
CA SER A 285 7.05 19.88 -6.02
C SER A 285 7.63 18.66 -5.25
N ARG A 286 8.15 17.68 -6.00
CA ARG A 286 8.89 16.54 -5.41
C ARG A 286 10.07 16.99 -4.58
N ASP A 287 10.83 17.98 -5.07
CA ASP A 287 11.99 18.51 -4.36
C ASP A 287 11.59 19.17 -3.03
N GLU A 288 10.45 19.86 -2.99
CA GLU A 288 9.91 20.42 -1.75
C GLU A 288 9.45 19.32 -0.79
N LEU A 289 8.81 18.22 -1.27
CA LEU A 289 8.47 17.07 -0.42
C LEU A 289 9.72 16.41 0.19
N VAL A 290 10.77 16.26 -0.61
CA VAL A 290 12.06 15.71 -0.17
C VAL A 290 12.65 16.60 0.92
N ALA A 291 12.69 17.92 0.68
CA ALA A 291 13.20 18.88 1.65
C ALA A 291 12.40 18.86 2.97
N MET A 292 11.07 18.78 2.90
CA MET A 292 10.22 18.65 4.10
C MET A 292 10.53 17.39 4.89
N TYR A 293 10.69 16.24 4.21
CA TYR A 293 11.00 14.99 4.89
C TYR A 293 12.41 15.04 5.52
N GLU A 294 13.41 15.56 4.81
CA GLU A 294 14.78 15.73 5.33
C GLU A 294 14.80 16.61 6.55
N GLU A 295 14.15 17.79 6.50
CA GLU A 295 14.06 18.73 7.61
C GLU A 295 13.40 18.11 8.85
N ARG A 296 12.26 17.40 8.66
CA ARG A 296 11.46 16.87 9.76
C ARG A 296 12.02 15.59 10.37
N SER A 297 12.62 14.74 9.54
CA SER A 297 13.19 13.45 9.98
C SER A 297 14.65 13.54 10.40
N GLY A 298 15.39 14.56 9.94
CA GLY A 298 16.84 14.68 10.09
C GLY A 298 17.65 13.65 9.30
N ARG A 299 17.01 12.88 8.39
CA ARG A 299 17.67 11.87 7.55
C ARG A 299 18.18 12.49 6.26
N SER A 300 19.42 12.16 5.88
CA SER A 300 20.01 12.63 4.61
C SER A 300 19.29 12.01 3.40
N MET A 301 19.03 12.83 2.40
CA MET A 301 18.43 12.42 1.14
C MET A 301 19.46 12.18 0.01
N THR A 302 20.75 12.13 0.34
CA THR A 302 21.86 12.00 -0.65
C THR A 302 21.66 10.83 -1.60
N ASP A 303 21.20 9.67 -1.10
CA ASP A 303 21.02 8.46 -1.88
C ASP A 303 19.60 8.29 -2.44
N LEU A 304 18.70 9.29 -2.26
CA LEU A 304 17.29 9.16 -2.64
C LEU A 304 17.10 8.73 -4.10
N ARG A 305 17.95 9.20 -5.00
CA ARG A 305 17.94 8.81 -6.40
C ARG A 305 17.97 7.29 -6.61
N TRP A 306 18.78 6.58 -5.83
CA TRP A 306 18.84 5.13 -5.86
C TRP A 306 17.50 4.50 -5.47
N TYR A 307 16.86 5.02 -4.42
CA TYR A 307 15.55 4.54 -3.95
C TYR A 307 14.42 4.85 -4.93
N GLN A 308 14.48 5.97 -5.62
CA GLN A 308 13.52 6.31 -6.70
C GLN A 308 13.66 5.34 -7.88
N ALA A 309 14.88 5.03 -8.30
CA ALA A 309 15.12 4.02 -9.33
C ALA A 309 14.64 2.63 -8.88
N LEU A 310 14.93 2.25 -7.62
CA LEU A 310 14.44 1.01 -7.01
C LEU A 310 12.92 0.94 -7.02
N ALA A 311 12.23 2.02 -6.66
CA ALA A 311 10.77 2.08 -6.59
C ALA A 311 10.12 1.83 -7.96
N LEU A 312 10.57 2.54 -9.01
CA LEU A 312 10.05 2.37 -10.36
C LEU A 312 10.39 0.97 -10.93
N TRP A 313 11.60 0.48 -10.70
CA TRP A 313 12.01 -0.86 -11.11
C TRP A 313 11.17 -1.95 -10.43
N LYS A 314 10.94 -1.85 -9.12
CA LYS A 314 10.07 -2.77 -8.39
C LYS A 314 8.64 -2.73 -8.93
N ALA A 315 8.12 -1.54 -9.20
CA ALA A 315 6.80 -1.36 -9.78
C ALA A 315 6.67 -2.05 -11.14
N ALA A 316 7.67 -1.87 -12.03
CA ALA A 316 7.70 -2.54 -13.33
C ALA A 316 7.70 -4.07 -13.17
N VAL A 317 8.53 -4.63 -12.29
CA VAL A 317 8.61 -6.08 -12.04
C VAL A 317 7.30 -6.64 -11.48
N PHE A 318 6.67 -5.92 -10.54
CA PHE A 318 5.41 -6.36 -9.93
C PHE A 318 4.25 -6.30 -10.93
N MET A 319 4.15 -5.21 -11.67
CA MET A 319 3.08 -4.99 -12.65
C MET A 319 3.20 -5.93 -13.86
N GLU A 320 4.41 -6.37 -14.24
CA GLU A 320 4.57 -7.43 -15.26
C GLU A 320 3.95 -8.76 -14.82
N GLY A 321 4.00 -9.09 -13.53
CA GLY A 321 3.30 -10.25 -12.98
C GLY A 321 1.78 -10.15 -13.10
N ASN A 322 1.24 -8.98 -12.82
CA ASN A 322 -0.20 -8.70 -12.99
C ASN A 322 -0.61 -8.72 -14.47
N TYR A 323 0.21 -8.15 -15.35
CA TYR A 323 0.03 -8.23 -16.80
C TYR A 323 0.02 -9.69 -17.29
N LYS A 324 0.94 -10.50 -16.80
CA LYS A 324 1.00 -11.94 -17.10
C LYS A 324 -0.30 -12.66 -16.71
N ALA A 325 -0.85 -12.36 -15.53
CA ALA A 325 -2.12 -12.94 -15.09
C ALA A 325 -3.28 -12.52 -16.01
N ALA A 326 -3.33 -11.25 -16.42
CA ALA A 326 -4.34 -10.76 -17.36
C ALA A 326 -4.24 -11.42 -18.75
N VAL A 327 -3.03 -11.55 -19.30
CA VAL A 327 -2.80 -12.18 -20.61
C VAL A 327 -3.16 -13.67 -20.59
N ARG A 328 -2.96 -14.35 -19.47
CA ARG A 328 -3.36 -15.75 -19.30
C ARG A 328 -4.86 -15.96 -19.06
N GLY A 329 -5.59 -14.90 -18.78
CA GLY A 329 -7.00 -14.97 -18.38
C GLY A 329 -7.21 -15.41 -16.93
N ASP A 330 -6.16 -15.35 -16.10
CA ASP A 330 -6.23 -15.66 -14.68
C ASP A 330 -6.87 -14.51 -13.89
N ASN A 331 -6.90 -13.30 -14.47
CA ASN A 331 -7.52 -12.10 -13.93
C ASN A 331 -8.18 -11.29 -15.05
N ASP A 332 -9.49 -11.02 -14.91
CA ASP A 332 -10.32 -10.33 -15.92
C ASP A 332 -10.34 -8.79 -15.76
N ASP A 333 -9.56 -8.23 -14.83
CA ASP A 333 -9.54 -6.79 -14.61
C ASP A 333 -9.01 -6.03 -15.84
N PRO A 334 -9.84 -5.19 -16.48
CA PRO A 334 -9.44 -4.44 -17.68
C PRO A 334 -8.26 -3.49 -17.44
N TYR A 335 -8.07 -3.01 -16.20
CA TYR A 335 -6.97 -2.12 -15.83
C TYR A 335 -5.60 -2.76 -16.06
N LEU A 336 -5.48 -4.07 -15.86
CA LEU A 336 -4.22 -4.79 -16.02
C LEU A 336 -3.69 -4.79 -17.47
N LYS A 337 -4.56 -4.53 -18.45
CA LYS A 337 -4.16 -4.41 -19.87
C LYS A 337 -3.32 -3.17 -20.14
N PHE A 338 -3.48 -2.11 -19.33
CA PHE A 338 -2.66 -0.90 -19.45
C PHE A 338 -1.19 -1.14 -19.10
N PHE A 339 -0.88 -2.25 -18.41
CA PHE A 339 0.50 -2.62 -18.08
C PHE A 339 1.31 -3.08 -19.29
N ASP A 340 0.66 -3.30 -20.44
CA ASP A 340 1.37 -3.49 -21.71
C ASP A 340 2.29 -2.32 -22.04
N VAL A 341 1.81 -1.10 -21.82
CA VAL A 341 2.56 0.15 -22.02
C VAL A 341 3.20 0.62 -20.71
N GLY A 342 2.51 0.47 -19.58
CA GLY A 342 2.96 1.00 -18.30
C GLY A 342 4.26 0.37 -17.80
N VAL A 343 4.45 -0.94 -17.96
CA VAL A 343 5.68 -1.61 -17.51
C VAL A 343 6.93 -1.12 -18.25
N PRO A 344 6.96 -1.05 -19.60
CA PRO A 344 8.08 -0.42 -20.31
C PRO A 344 8.34 1.02 -19.88
N GLN A 345 7.31 1.84 -19.71
CA GLN A 345 7.45 3.22 -19.25
C GLN A 345 8.12 3.32 -17.88
N LEU A 346 7.72 2.48 -16.92
CA LEU A 346 8.33 2.45 -15.59
C LEU A 346 9.80 2.02 -15.65
N ALA A 347 10.12 1.00 -16.44
CA ALA A 347 11.48 0.52 -16.60
C ALA A 347 12.40 1.57 -17.26
N GLU A 348 11.91 2.25 -18.31
CA GLU A 348 12.64 3.35 -18.96
C GLU A 348 12.82 4.55 -18.03
N ALA A 349 11.80 4.92 -17.26
CA ALA A 349 11.90 6.02 -16.30
C ALA A 349 12.92 5.69 -15.18
N ALA A 350 12.92 4.45 -14.68
CA ALA A 350 13.96 3.99 -13.75
C ALA A 350 15.36 4.11 -14.36
N HIS A 351 15.53 3.69 -15.62
CA HIS A 351 16.81 3.78 -16.33
C HIS A 351 17.28 5.22 -16.55
N GLU A 352 16.39 6.15 -16.88
CA GLU A 352 16.78 7.57 -16.98
C GLU A 352 17.29 8.12 -15.64
N ILE A 353 16.68 7.73 -14.52
CA ILE A 353 17.18 8.08 -13.19
C ILE A 353 18.63 7.58 -13.02
N THR A 354 18.99 6.38 -13.50
CA THR A 354 20.35 5.86 -13.35
C THR A 354 21.40 6.66 -14.11
N LYS A 355 21.02 7.41 -15.15
CA LYS A 355 21.90 8.23 -15.98
C LYS A 355 22.10 9.66 -15.47
N MET A 356 21.27 10.12 -14.53
CA MET A 356 21.41 11.46 -13.98
C MET A 356 22.79 11.63 -13.29
N PRO A 357 23.38 12.82 -13.28
CA PRO A 357 24.59 13.07 -12.49
C PRO A 357 24.32 12.85 -11.01
N ALA A 358 25.36 12.49 -10.25
CA ALA A 358 25.25 12.44 -8.80
C ALA A 358 24.83 13.84 -8.28
N PRO A 359 23.98 13.92 -7.24
CA PRO A 359 23.70 15.20 -6.61
C PRO A 359 25.01 15.84 -6.14
N SER A 360 25.16 17.14 -6.43
CA SER A 360 26.35 17.93 -6.13
C SER A 360 26.51 18.23 -4.64
#